data_56a5c14f9d0ea079b6d390cb3d19e11a
#
_entry.id   56a5c14f9d0ea079b6d390cb3d19e11a
#
_cell.length_a   1.000
_cell.length_b   1.000
_cell.length_c   1.000
_cell.angle_alpha   90.00
_cell.angle_beta   90.00
_cell.angle_gamma   90.00
#
_symmetry.space_group_name_H-M   'P 1'
#
loop_
_entity.id
_entity.type
_entity.pdbx_description
1 polymer ?
#
loop_
_entity_poly.entity_id
_entity_poly.type
_entity_poly.pdbx_seq_one_letter_code
_entity_poly.pdbx_strand_id
1 'polypeptide(L)'
;NIDSPEQIRKMYDDIFLEDILKNPENKLDETLFRKGRINVSNGASNMHSGDPSENTIIEHISDLIKFMNRKDIPSLLKASIVHYYFEYIHPFYDGNGRFGRFLFSMYLARKVDIYTGLSLSYSIFEDRKKYAELFLNTSKVKNYGEVTFFVIGMLNFIVNGQESIIQMLKDK
;
A
#
# COMPACT_ATOMS: atom_id res chain seq x y z
N ASN A 1 5.26 -9.37 -13.71
CA ASN A 1 5.68 -9.50 -12.30
C ASN A 1 6.54 -8.31 -11.93
N ILE A 2 6.59 -8.00 -10.66
CA ILE A 2 7.56 -7.09 -10.07
C ILE A 2 8.64 -8.00 -9.49
N ASP A 3 9.88 -7.82 -9.94
CA ASP A 3 10.97 -8.77 -9.65
C ASP A 3 12.17 -8.11 -8.95
N SER A 4 12.18 -6.78 -8.84
CA SER A 4 13.25 -6.05 -8.14
C SER A 4 12.80 -4.73 -7.49
N PRO A 5 13.54 -4.23 -6.49
CA PRO A 5 13.31 -2.90 -5.89
C PRO A 5 13.37 -1.76 -6.90
N GLU A 6 14.24 -1.85 -7.91
CA GLU A 6 14.39 -0.85 -8.98
C GLU A 6 13.10 -0.73 -9.81
N GLN A 7 12.37 -1.82 -10.01
CA GLN A 7 11.07 -1.78 -10.69
C GLN A 7 10.02 -1.04 -9.86
N ILE A 8 10.01 -1.23 -8.53
CA ILE A 8 9.15 -0.47 -7.62
C ILE A 8 9.47 1.03 -7.73
N ARG A 9 10.76 1.38 -7.69
CA ARG A 9 11.21 2.75 -7.84
C ARG A 9 10.79 3.33 -9.20
N LYS A 10 11.05 2.62 -10.28
CA LYS A 10 10.67 3.06 -11.62
C LYS A 10 9.16 3.32 -11.75
N MET A 11 8.33 2.42 -11.23
CA MET A 11 6.87 2.59 -11.24
C MET A 11 6.43 3.82 -10.43
N TYR A 12 7.08 4.08 -9.31
CA TYR A 12 6.81 5.26 -8.50
C TYR A 12 7.18 6.54 -9.28
N ASP A 13 8.35 6.59 -9.90
CA ASP A 13 8.80 7.73 -10.69
C ASP A 13 7.87 7.96 -11.89
N ASP A 14 7.51 6.92 -12.63
CA ASP A 14 6.64 7.01 -13.82
C ASP A 14 5.25 7.63 -13.47
N ILE A 15 4.79 7.52 -12.22
CA ILE A 15 3.44 7.95 -11.83
C ILE A 15 3.45 9.25 -11.01
N PHE A 16 4.43 9.43 -10.14
CA PHE A 16 4.39 10.46 -9.09
C PHE A 16 5.52 11.48 -9.17
N LEU A 17 6.56 11.28 -10.00
CA LEU A 17 7.75 12.13 -9.99
C LEU A 17 7.43 13.60 -10.22
N GLU A 18 6.58 13.93 -11.19
CA GLU A 18 6.21 15.32 -11.48
C GLU A 18 5.55 16.02 -10.28
N ASP A 19 4.73 15.28 -9.54
CA ASP A 19 4.01 15.79 -8.37
C ASP A 19 4.96 15.96 -7.17
N ILE A 20 5.86 15.00 -6.98
CA ILE A 20 6.87 15.00 -5.92
C ILE A 20 7.88 16.13 -6.12
N LEU A 21 8.31 16.40 -7.35
CA LEU A 21 9.27 17.46 -7.65
C LEU A 21 8.74 18.87 -7.40
N LYS A 22 7.43 19.06 -7.22
CA LYS A 22 6.87 20.36 -6.78
C LYS A 22 7.30 20.73 -5.36
N ASN A 23 7.65 19.72 -4.53
CA ASN A 23 8.17 19.91 -3.18
C ASN A 23 9.60 19.34 -3.10
N PRO A 24 10.65 20.18 -3.19
CA PRO A 24 12.05 19.72 -3.24
C PRO A 24 12.46 18.83 -2.06
N GLU A 25 11.85 19.02 -0.89
CA GLU A 25 12.07 18.21 0.33
C GLU A 25 11.64 16.75 0.18
N ASN A 26 10.74 16.46 -0.75
CA ASN A 26 10.26 15.11 -1.03
C ASN A 26 11.13 14.36 -2.06
N LYS A 27 12.09 15.06 -2.66
CA LYS A 27 13.02 14.48 -3.63
C LYS A 27 13.93 13.48 -2.95
N LEU A 28 14.09 12.31 -3.56
CA LEU A 28 15.04 11.30 -3.10
C LEU A 28 16.49 11.73 -3.36
N ASP A 29 17.41 11.31 -2.51
CA ASP A 29 18.83 11.70 -2.46
C ASP A 29 19.69 10.94 -3.50
N GLU A 30 19.28 10.90 -4.77
CA GLU A 30 19.96 10.15 -5.86
C GLU A 30 20.11 8.64 -5.54
N THR A 31 19.29 8.14 -4.67
CA THR A 31 19.24 6.77 -4.18
C THR A 31 17.96 6.09 -4.63
N LEU A 32 17.85 4.79 -4.40
CA LEU A 32 16.69 4.01 -4.82
C LEU A 32 15.46 4.39 -3.99
N PHE A 33 15.66 4.55 -2.66
CA PHE A 33 14.65 4.94 -1.68
C PHE A 33 15.16 6.06 -0.79
N ARG A 34 14.35 6.54 0.16
CA ARG A 34 14.77 7.54 1.13
C ARG A 34 15.88 7.05 2.05
N LYS A 35 16.78 7.93 2.44
CA LYS A 35 17.84 7.68 3.44
C LYS A 35 17.39 8.00 4.85
N GLY A 36 16.61 9.09 4.99
CA GLY A 36 16.22 9.63 6.30
C GLY A 36 15.08 8.85 6.94
N ARG A 37 15.03 8.89 8.28
CA ARG A 37 13.87 8.40 9.05
C ARG A 37 12.69 9.33 8.82
N ILE A 38 11.50 8.75 8.77
CA ILE A 38 10.24 9.49 8.72
C ILE A 38 9.26 8.92 9.72
N ASN A 39 8.39 9.78 10.23
CA ASN A 39 7.25 9.37 11.03
C ASN A 39 6.01 9.35 10.14
N VAL A 40 5.33 8.23 10.12
CA VAL A 40 4.06 8.07 9.41
C VAL A 40 2.95 8.55 10.32
N SER A 41 2.21 9.56 9.88
CA SER A 41 1.09 10.11 10.66
C SER A 41 -0.18 10.17 9.82
N ASN A 42 -1.32 10.16 10.49
CA ASN A 42 -2.63 10.43 9.86
C ASN A 42 -3.07 11.90 10.00
N GLY A 43 -2.14 12.81 10.32
CA GLY A 43 -2.40 14.20 10.61
C GLY A 43 -2.77 14.52 12.06
N ALA A 44 -3.21 13.53 12.85
CA ALA A 44 -3.60 13.70 14.25
C ALA A 44 -2.66 12.97 15.23
N SER A 45 -2.02 11.88 14.81
CA SER A 45 -1.11 11.09 15.64
C SER A 45 -0.07 10.36 14.78
N ASN A 46 1.13 10.14 15.36
CA ASN A 46 2.12 9.25 14.76
C ASN A 46 1.62 7.82 14.85
N MET A 47 1.55 7.14 13.71
CA MET A 47 1.10 5.75 13.61
C MET A 47 2.26 4.78 13.84
N HIS A 48 3.38 5.01 13.15
CA HIS A 48 4.64 4.28 13.31
C HIS A 48 5.77 5.07 12.65
N SER A 49 7.02 4.63 12.84
CA SER A 49 8.15 5.11 12.03
C SER A 49 8.38 4.14 10.90
N GLY A 50 8.56 4.64 9.68
CA GLY A 50 9.01 3.83 8.55
C GLY A 50 10.42 3.26 8.80
N ASP A 51 10.88 2.38 7.93
CA ASP A 51 12.20 1.75 8.04
C ASP A 51 13.32 2.77 8.23
N PRO A 52 14.35 2.45 9.04
CA PRO A 52 15.30 3.45 9.51
C PRO A 52 16.32 3.91 8.47
N SER A 53 16.57 3.11 7.42
CA SER A 53 17.61 3.38 6.43
C SER A 53 17.26 2.81 5.07
N GLU A 54 17.90 3.32 4.01
CA GLU A 54 17.73 2.78 2.66
C GLU A 54 18.10 1.29 2.56
N ASN A 55 19.18 0.85 3.20
CA ASN A 55 19.58 -0.56 3.17
C ASN A 55 18.49 -1.47 3.75
N THR A 56 17.89 -1.07 4.87
CA THR A 56 16.77 -1.81 5.48
C THR A 56 15.54 -1.80 4.56
N ILE A 57 15.26 -0.67 3.91
CA ILE A 57 14.17 -0.56 2.94
C ILE A 57 14.39 -1.51 1.76
N ILE A 58 15.60 -1.54 1.18
CA ILE A 58 15.93 -2.43 0.06
C ILE A 58 15.77 -3.90 0.46
N GLU A 59 16.24 -4.28 1.64
CA GLU A 59 16.09 -5.63 2.19
C GLU A 59 14.62 -6.01 2.31
N HIS A 60 13.82 -5.20 3.02
CA HIS A 60 12.42 -5.48 3.26
C HIS A 60 11.57 -5.43 1.99
N ILE A 61 11.85 -4.51 1.06
CA ILE A 61 11.18 -4.48 -0.26
C ILE A 61 11.54 -5.75 -1.05
N SER A 62 12.79 -6.22 -0.99
CA SER A 62 13.21 -7.46 -1.65
C SER A 62 12.46 -8.67 -1.10
N ASP A 63 12.29 -8.75 0.21
CA ASP A 63 11.53 -9.81 0.85
C ASP A 63 10.02 -9.70 0.55
N LEU A 64 9.50 -8.49 0.49
CA LEU A 64 8.12 -8.23 0.08
C LEU A 64 7.87 -8.71 -1.36
N ILE A 65 8.81 -8.47 -2.28
CA ILE A 65 8.75 -8.95 -3.67
C ILE A 65 8.77 -10.48 -3.73
N LYS A 66 9.65 -11.14 -2.96
CA LYS A 66 9.68 -12.62 -2.85
C LYS A 66 8.33 -13.15 -2.37
N PHE A 67 7.78 -12.54 -1.31
CA PHE A 67 6.46 -12.91 -0.79
C PHE A 67 5.35 -12.69 -1.83
N MET A 68 5.37 -11.57 -2.52
CA MET A 68 4.42 -11.21 -3.58
C MET A 68 4.37 -12.24 -4.71
N ASN A 69 5.52 -12.83 -5.04
CA ASN A 69 5.67 -13.82 -6.12
C ASN A 69 5.37 -15.26 -5.68
N ARG A 70 5.09 -15.54 -4.41
CA ARG A 70 4.66 -16.86 -3.93
C ARG A 70 3.35 -17.30 -4.62
N LYS A 71 3.25 -18.60 -4.93
CA LYS A 71 2.09 -19.20 -5.62
C LYS A 71 1.16 -19.98 -4.68
N ASP A 72 1.65 -20.30 -3.49
CA ASP A 72 0.97 -21.12 -2.48
C ASP A 72 0.02 -20.31 -1.57
N ILE A 73 0.00 -18.98 -1.68
CA ILE A 73 -0.86 -18.09 -0.88
C ILE A 73 -1.99 -17.54 -1.76
N PRO A 74 -3.26 -17.59 -1.31
CA PRO A 74 -4.39 -17.00 -2.02
C PRO A 74 -4.16 -15.52 -2.34
N SER A 75 -4.52 -15.12 -3.55
CA SER A 75 -4.18 -13.80 -4.12
C SER A 75 -4.67 -12.64 -3.28
N LEU A 76 -5.91 -12.70 -2.76
CA LEU A 76 -6.50 -11.60 -1.97
C LEU A 76 -5.83 -11.44 -0.60
N LEU A 77 -5.49 -12.57 0.06
CA LEU A 77 -4.74 -12.53 1.33
C LEU A 77 -3.37 -11.91 1.10
N LYS A 78 -2.67 -12.40 0.08
CA LYS A 78 -1.34 -11.91 -0.29
C LYS A 78 -1.34 -10.42 -0.61
N ALA A 79 -2.31 -9.95 -1.41
CA ALA A 79 -2.45 -8.54 -1.74
C ALA A 79 -2.62 -7.65 -0.50
N SER A 80 -3.47 -8.08 0.44
CA SER A 80 -3.73 -7.34 1.69
C SER A 80 -2.47 -7.28 2.57
N ILE A 81 -1.75 -8.39 2.71
CA ILE A 81 -0.50 -8.46 3.48
C ILE A 81 0.58 -7.58 2.84
N VAL A 82 0.75 -7.67 1.51
CA VAL A 82 1.71 -6.84 0.76
C VAL A 82 1.40 -5.35 0.94
N HIS A 83 0.13 -4.98 0.88
CA HIS A 83 -0.28 -3.59 1.09
C HIS A 83 0.07 -3.08 2.48
N TYR A 84 -0.21 -3.87 3.53
CA TYR A 84 0.17 -3.51 4.90
C TYR A 84 1.68 -3.29 5.05
N TYR A 85 2.48 -4.26 4.59
CA TYR A 85 3.93 -4.18 4.76
C TYR A 85 4.58 -3.10 3.90
N PHE A 86 4.07 -2.83 2.70
CA PHE A 86 4.54 -1.70 1.90
C PHE A 86 4.34 -0.37 2.64
N GLU A 87 3.15 -0.15 3.20
CA GLU A 87 2.87 1.06 3.98
C GLU A 87 3.70 1.11 5.29
N TYR A 88 4.02 -0.04 5.87
CA TYR A 88 4.86 -0.14 7.07
C TYR A 88 6.32 0.20 6.77
N ILE A 89 6.91 -0.32 5.70
CA ILE A 89 8.26 -0.01 5.22
C ILE A 89 8.37 1.49 4.89
N HIS A 90 7.39 2.03 4.22
CA HIS A 90 7.26 3.44 3.84
C HIS A 90 8.48 3.96 3.08
N PRO A 91 8.75 3.45 1.85
CA PRO A 91 10.05 3.61 1.20
C PRO A 91 10.36 5.01 0.64
N PHE A 92 9.37 5.88 0.52
CA PHE A 92 9.50 7.22 -0.07
C PHE A 92 9.26 8.31 0.98
N TYR A 93 9.69 9.55 0.71
CA TYR A 93 9.40 10.70 1.57
C TYR A 93 7.92 11.12 1.48
N ASP A 94 7.31 11.03 0.29
CA ASP A 94 5.89 11.30 0.07
C ASP A 94 5.29 10.28 -0.92
N GLY A 95 3.96 10.26 -1.03
CA GLY A 95 3.23 9.46 -2.00
C GLY A 95 3.09 7.97 -1.68
N ASN A 96 3.64 7.47 -0.55
CA ASN A 96 3.56 6.05 -0.21
C ASN A 96 2.12 5.52 -0.22
N GLY A 97 1.20 6.17 0.48
CA GLY A 97 -0.20 5.74 0.54
C GLY A 97 -0.91 5.76 -0.82
N ARG A 98 -0.58 6.72 -1.70
CA ARG A 98 -1.11 6.77 -3.07
C ARG A 98 -0.57 5.61 -3.90
N PHE A 99 0.73 5.40 -3.83
CA PHE A 99 1.41 4.35 -4.57
C PHE A 99 1.05 2.95 -4.06
N GLY A 100 0.98 2.73 -2.75
CA GLY A 100 0.56 1.46 -2.15
C GLY A 100 -0.86 1.06 -2.57
N ARG A 101 -1.81 2.01 -2.56
CA ARG A 101 -3.18 1.77 -3.07
C ARG A 101 -3.18 1.50 -4.58
N PHE A 102 -2.38 2.21 -5.35
CA PHE A 102 -2.22 1.93 -6.79
C PHE A 102 -1.71 0.51 -7.05
N LEU A 103 -0.65 0.09 -6.35
CA LEU A 103 -0.12 -1.28 -6.47
C LEU A 103 -1.18 -2.33 -6.12
N PHE A 104 -1.93 -2.09 -5.05
CA PHE A 104 -3.01 -2.99 -4.63
C PHE A 104 -4.13 -3.06 -5.68
N SER A 105 -4.62 -1.92 -6.16
CA SER A 105 -5.64 -1.83 -7.20
C SER A 105 -5.19 -2.51 -8.50
N MET A 106 -3.95 -2.27 -8.93
CA MET A 106 -3.37 -2.90 -10.11
C MET A 106 -3.28 -4.42 -9.96
N TYR A 107 -2.91 -4.90 -8.77
CA TYR A 107 -2.84 -6.33 -8.50
C TYR A 107 -4.22 -6.97 -8.56
N LEU A 108 -5.24 -6.35 -7.95
CA LEU A 108 -6.63 -6.83 -8.01
C LEU A 108 -7.17 -6.84 -9.43
N ALA A 109 -6.92 -5.77 -10.21
CA ALA A 109 -7.33 -5.69 -11.61
C ALA A 109 -6.78 -6.85 -12.45
N ARG A 110 -5.59 -7.34 -12.13
CA ARG A 110 -4.93 -8.45 -12.85
C ARG A 110 -5.33 -9.84 -12.34
N LYS A 111 -5.72 -9.98 -11.06
CA LYS A 111 -5.95 -11.28 -10.41
C LYS A 111 -7.42 -11.61 -10.20
N VAL A 112 -8.25 -10.61 -10.16
CA VAL A 112 -9.71 -10.74 -10.03
C VAL A 112 -10.36 -10.21 -11.30
N ASP A 113 -10.56 -8.89 -11.40
CA ASP A 113 -11.07 -8.19 -12.56
C ASP A 113 -10.80 -6.68 -12.45
N ILE A 114 -10.91 -5.98 -13.59
CA ILE A 114 -10.63 -4.54 -13.68
C ILE A 114 -11.56 -3.71 -12.78
N TYR A 115 -12.83 -4.07 -12.66
CA TYR A 115 -13.81 -3.31 -11.87
C TYR A 115 -13.51 -3.41 -10.39
N THR A 116 -13.11 -4.59 -9.89
CA THR A 116 -12.63 -4.78 -8.51
C THR A 116 -11.42 -3.90 -8.23
N GLY A 117 -10.45 -3.84 -9.16
CA GLY A 117 -9.29 -2.97 -9.00
C GLY A 117 -9.66 -1.48 -8.93
N LEU A 118 -10.55 -1.02 -9.79
CA LEU A 118 -10.97 0.38 -9.82
C LEU A 118 -11.84 0.78 -8.63
N SER A 119 -12.71 -0.11 -8.16
CA SER A 119 -13.64 0.17 -7.05
C SER A 119 -12.97 0.27 -5.68
N LEU A 120 -11.78 -0.34 -5.50
CA LEU A 120 -11.09 -0.34 -4.22
C LEU A 120 -10.81 1.07 -3.71
N SER A 121 -10.27 1.94 -4.56
CA SER A 121 -9.94 3.32 -4.17
C SER A 121 -11.17 4.12 -3.77
N TYR A 122 -12.29 3.89 -4.44
CA TYR A 122 -13.59 4.50 -4.08
C TYR A 122 -14.07 3.98 -2.73
N SER A 123 -14.08 2.67 -2.51
CA SER A 123 -14.49 2.07 -1.24
C SER A 123 -13.67 2.56 -0.05
N ILE A 124 -12.33 2.69 -0.22
CA ILE A 124 -11.45 3.28 0.80
C ILE A 124 -11.77 4.76 1.02
N PHE A 125 -12.10 5.51 -0.04
CA PHE A 125 -12.47 6.92 0.06
C PHE A 125 -13.72 7.13 0.91
N GLU A 126 -14.74 6.29 0.75
CA GLU A 126 -16.00 6.37 1.49
C GLU A 126 -15.82 6.16 3.00
N ASP A 127 -14.84 5.35 3.43
CA ASP A 127 -14.57 5.11 4.84
C ASP A 127 -13.07 5.17 5.17
N ARG A 128 -12.47 6.35 4.92
CA ARG A 128 -11.05 6.61 5.20
C ARG A 128 -10.69 6.44 6.67
N LYS A 129 -11.64 6.70 7.56
CA LYS A 129 -11.42 6.56 9.00
C LYS A 129 -11.17 5.10 9.36
N LYS A 130 -12.05 4.21 8.93
CA LYS A 130 -11.93 2.76 9.15
C LYS A 130 -10.65 2.20 8.51
N TYR A 131 -10.32 2.66 7.28
CA TYR A 131 -9.08 2.27 6.62
C TYR A 131 -7.84 2.67 7.45
N ALA A 132 -7.76 3.90 7.95
CA ALA A 132 -6.67 4.34 8.82
C ALA A 132 -6.62 3.58 10.16
N GLU A 133 -7.78 3.26 10.74
CA GLU A 133 -7.89 2.47 11.97
C GLU A 133 -7.34 1.04 11.80
N LEU A 134 -7.45 0.42 10.63
CA LEU A 134 -6.85 -0.89 10.36
C LEU A 134 -5.33 -0.84 10.54
N PHE A 135 -4.65 0.15 9.95
CA PHE A 135 -3.21 0.32 10.14
C PHE A 135 -2.85 0.61 11.59
N LEU A 136 -3.52 1.59 12.19
CA LEU A 136 -3.27 1.99 13.59
C LEU A 136 -3.39 0.80 14.55
N ASN A 137 -4.41 -0.03 14.39
CA ASN A 137 -4.63 -1.18 15.27
C ASN A 137 -3.61 -2.28 15.03
N THR A 138 -3.28 -2.55 13.77
CA THR A 138 -2.32 -3.61 13.40
C THR A 138 -0.89 -3.25 13.81
N SER A 139 -0.50 -1.97 13.71
CA SER A 139 0.85 -1.50 14.06
C SER A 139 1.11 -1.38 15.57
N LYS A 140 0.12 -1.63 16.43
CA LYS A 140 0.35 -1.60 17.89
C LYS A 140 1.34 -2.68 18.31
N VAL A 141 2.35 -2.32 19.12
CA VAL A 141 3.38 -3.26 19.61
C VAL A 141 2.77 -4.51 20.26
N LYS A 142 1.71 -4.31 21.06
CA LYS A 142 0.99 -5.41 21.74
C LYS A 142 0.31 -6.42 20.77
N ASN A 143 0.24 -6.10 19.49
CA ASN A 143 -0.36 -6.95 18.48
C ASN A 143 0.65 -7.94 17.87
N TYR A 144 1.94 -7.81 18.20
CA TYR A 144 3.02 -8.72 17.79
C TYR A 144 3.08 -8.99 16.27
N GLY A 145 2.67 -8.03 15.43
CA GLY A 145 2.69 -8.17 13.97
C GLY A 145 1.55 -9.04 13.40
N GLU A 146 0.54 -9.35 14.21
CA GLU A 146 -0.62 -10.12 13.77
C GLU A 146 -1.47 -9.28 12.79
N VAL A 147 -1.76 -9.80 11.59
CA VAL A 147 -2.39 -9.06 10.48
C VAL A 147 -3.79 -9.55 10.10
N THR A 148 -4.34 -10.55 10.77
CA THR A 148 -5.64 -11.15 10.40
C THR A 148 -6.76 -10.11 10.33
N PHE A 149 -6.88 -9.24 11.33
CA PHE A 149 -7.92 -8.21 11.33
C PHE A 149 -7.72 -7.16 10.23
N PHE A 150 -6.47 -6.84 9.90
CA PHE A 150 -6.17 -5.98 8.75
C PHE A 150 -6.64 -6.64 7.45
N VAL A 151 -6.28 -7.90 7.23
CA VAL A 151 -6.68 -8.66 6.04
C VAL A 151 -8.20 -8.73 5.92
N ILE A 152 -8.91 -9.07 7.00
CA ILE A 152 -10.39 -9.10 7.01
C ILE A 152 -10.95 -7.72 6.64
N GLY A 153 -10.40 -6.64 7.22
CA GLY A 153 -10.81 -5.28 6.91
C GLY A 153 -10.61 -4.92 5.42
N MET A 154 -9.48 -5.30 4.84
CA MET A 154 -9.22 -5.06 3.41
C MET A 154 -10.13 -5.89 2.50
N LEU A 155 -10.43 -7.13 2.87
CA LEU A 155 -11.41 -7.95 2.14
C LEU A 155 -12.80 -7.29 2.15
N ASN A 156 -13.22 -6.71 3.28
CA ASN A 156 -14.47 -5.96 3.36
C ASN A 156 -14.46 -4.73 2.44
N PHE A 157 -13.35 -3.98 2.34
CA PHE A 157 -13.22 -2.89 1.36
C PHE A 157 -13.37 -3.37 -0.08
N ILE A 158 -12.80 -4.53 -0.42
CA ILE A 158 -12.96 -5.13 -1.75
C ILE A 158 -14.43 -5.47 -2.02
N VAL A 159 -15.11 -6.14 -1.08
CA VAL A 159 -16.53 -6.53 -1.21
C VAL A 159 -17.41 -5.28 -1.35
N ASN A 160 -17.24 -4.29 -0.49
CA ASN A 160 -18.01 -3.04 -0.55
C ASN A 160 -17.84 -2.32 -1.89
N GLY A 161 -16.60 -2.31 -2.43
CA GLY A 161 -16.33 -1.74 -3.75
C GLY A 161 -17.07 -2.49 -4.87
N GLN A 162 -17.06 -3.82 -4.85
CA GLN A 162 -17.79 -4.65 -5.81
C GLN A 162 -19.29 -4.44 -5.72
N GLU A 163 -19.86 -4.43 -4.51
CA GLU A 163 -21.29 -4.17 -4.28
C GLU A 163 -21.71 -2.80 -4.80
N SER A 164 -20.89 -1.77 -4.59
CA SER A 164 -21.14 -0.41 -5.10
C SER A 164 -21.22 -0.37 -6.63
N ILE A 165 -20.34 -1.07 -7.34
CA ILE A 165 -20.40 -1.16 -8.82
C ILE A 165 -21.63 -1.94 -9.27
N ILE A 166 -21.93 -3.05 -8.64
CA ILE A 166 -23.12 -3.85 -8.97
C ILE A 166 -24.38 -3.00 -8.82
N GLN A 167 -24.48 -2.23 -7.74
CA GLN A 167 -25.63 -1.33 -7.53
C GLN A 167 -25.71 -0.26 -8.61
N MET A 168 -24.59 0.42 -8.93
CA MET A 168 -24.58 1.44 -10.00
C MET A 168 -24.99 0.87 -11.38
N LEU A 169 -24.72 -0.40 -11.64
CA LEU A 169 -25.11 -1.05 -12.90
C LEU A 169 -26.59 -1.45 -12.91
N LYS A 170 -27.18 -1.73 -11.74
CA LYS A 170 -28.64 -2.03 -11.63
C LYS A 170 -29.52 -0.80 -11.72
N ASP A 171 -29.00 0.36 -11.33
CA ASP A 171 -29.74 1.63 -11.30
C ASP A 171 -29.77 2.34 -12.67
N LYS A 172 -29.11 1.76 -13.69
CA LYS A 172 -29.12 2.22 -15.10
C LYS A 172 -30.09 1.43 -15.97
#